data_b8748651cc4a37e8dd81704ccdc165d0
#
_entry.id   b8748651cc4a37e8dd81704ccdc165d0
#
_cell.length_a   1.000
_cell.length_b   1.000
_cell.length_c   1.000
_cell.angle_alpha   90.00
_cell.angle_beta   90.00
_cell.angle_gamma   90.00
#
_symmetry.space_group_name_H-M   'P 1'
#
loop_
_entity.id
_entity.type
_entity.pdbx_description
1 polymer ?
#
loop_
_entity_poly.entity_id
_entity_poly.type
_entity_poly.pdbx_seq_one_letter_code
_entity_poly.pdbx_strand_id
1 'polypeptide(L)'
;MQVSKASLEQSLIMQRSLNIKPELEVSSDKDLKERLINHPQNDYWHDKMVWYGPSGIGTARTLEGFVDDHQLPFRKTFKERNYWKLGHYCELGDGKFSLTAGWNSIHATYGTEDWLGYKAKNQKVTMRVMDFYHHDEGKIRENWVPIDIVH
;
A
#
# COMPACT_ATOMS: atom_id res chain seq x y z
N MET A 1 -22.59 7.28 12.44
CA MET A 1 -21.39 8.12 12.65
C MET A 1 -21.31 9.10 11.48
N GLN A 2 -21.28 10.38 11.74
CA GLN A 2 -21.22 11.38 10.68
C GLN A 2 -19.74 11.58 10.32
N VAL A 3 -19.33 11.10 9.17
CA VAL A 3 -17.96 11.29 8.67
C VAL A 3 -17.76 12.76 8.36
N SER A 4 -16.73 13.40 8.91
CA SER A 4 -16.43 14.79 8.59
C SER A 4 -15.98 14.93 7.13
N LYS A 5 -16.24 16.08 6.52
CA LYS A 5 -15.78 16.37 5.16
C LYS A 5 -14.26 16.23 5.03
N ALA A 6 -13.51 16.68 6.03
CA ALA A 6 -12.05 16.57 6.06
C ALA A 6 -11.59 15.09 6.08
N SER A 7 -12.23 14.23 6.87
CA SER A 7 -11.91 12.79 6.89
C SER A 7 -12.18 12.11 5.57
N LEU A 8 -13.25 12.50 4.87
CA LEU A 8 -13.54 11.97 3.53
C LEU A 8 -12.49 12.40 2.52
N GLU A 9 -12.07 13.67 2.54
CA GLU A 9 -11.00 14.16 1.67
C GLU A 9 -9.68 13.42 1.90
N GLN A 10 -9.32 13.16 3.17
CA GLN A 10 -8.13 12.38 3.53
C GLN A 10 -8.22 10.94 3.01
N SER A 11 -9.37 10.29 3.12
CA SER A 11 -9.58 8.95 2.56
C SER A 11 -9.43 8.92 1.04
N LEU A 12 -9.89 9.94 0.33
CA LEU A 12 -9.73 10.07 -1.12
C LEU A 12 -8.28 10.29 -1.55
N ILE A 13 -7.52 11.10 -0.80
CA ILE A 13 -6.08 11.31 -1.03
C ILE A 13 -5.36 9.97 -0.93
N MET A 14 -5.63 9.23 0.13
CA MET A 14 -5.03 7.93 0.36
C MET A 14 -5.36 6.93 -0.75
N GLN A 15 -6.62 6.82 -1.17
CA GLN A 15 -7.00 5.94 -2.29
C GLN A 15 -6.24 6.26 -3.58
N ARG A 16 -6.01 7.52 -3.87
CA ARG A 16 -5.20 7.91 -5.03
C ARG A 16 -3.77 7.38 -4.90
N SER A 17 -3.18 7.41 -3.70
CA SER A 17 -1.84 6.87 -3.48
C SER A 17 -1.75 5.35 -3.69
N LEU A 18 -2.81 4.60 -3.40
CA LEU A 18 -2.87 3.16 -3.62
C LEU A 18 -3.02 2.75 -5.09
N ASN A 19 -3.57 3.62 -5.92
CA ASN A 19 -3.86 3.33 -7.34
C ASN A 19 -2.67 3.58 -8.29
N ILE A 20 -1.49 3.83 -7.76
CA ILE A 20 -0.28 4.01 -8.55
C ILE A 20 0.14 2.67 -9.17
N LYS A 21 0.34 2.65 -10.46
CA LYS A 21 0.84 1.49 -11.23
C LYS A 21 2.09 1.87 -12.03
N PRO A 22 3.18 2.26 -11.37
CA PRO A 22 4.37 2.73 -12.07
C PRO A 22 5.14 1.62 -12.79
N GLU A 23 4.94 0.37 -12.40
CA GLU A 23 5.66 -0.78 -12.94
C GLU A 23 5.35 -1.12 -14.41
N LEU A 24 4.29 -0.54 -14.97
CA LEU A 24 3.87 -0.85 -16.35
C LEU A 24 4.79 -0.28 -17.42
N GLU A 25 5.67 0.66 -17.06
CA GLU A 25 6.46 1.42 -18.03
C GLU A 25 7.93 1.61 -17.59
N VAL A 26 8.44 0.76 -16.70
CA VAL A 26 9.80 0.87 -16.20
C VAL A 26 10.68 -0.27 -16.67
N SER A 27 11.95 0.03 -16.94
CA SER A 27 12.95 -0.91 -17.44
C SER A 27 13.88 -1.46 -16.36
N SER A 28 13.93 -0.83 -15.18
CA SER A 28 14.81 -1.22 -14.08
C SER A 28 14.19 -0.96 -12.70
N ASP A 29 14.75 -1.62 -11.67
CA ASP A 29 14.38 -1.38 -10.28
C ASP A 29 14.65 0.06 -9.84
N LYS A 30 15.72 0.66 -10.35
CA LYS A 30 16.05 2.05 -10.07
C LYS A 30 14.98 2.99 -10.60
N ASP A 31 14.56 2.79 -11.84
CA ASP A 31 13.50 3.60 -12.44
C ASP A 31 12.16 3.40 -11.71
N LEU A 32 11.88 2.16 -11.28
CA LEU A 32 10.68 1.87 -10.50
C LEU A 32 10.73 2.59 -9.14
N LYS A 33 11.87 2.54 -8.45
CA LYS A 33 12.06 3.26 -7.18
C LYS A 33 11.85 4.75 -7.36
N GLU A 34 12.50 5.36 -8.33
CA GLU A 34 12.36 6.79 -8.62
C GLU A 34 10.90 7.18 -8.89
N ARG A 35 10.18 6.39 -9.66
CA ARG A 35 8.75 6.64 -9.94
C ARG A 35 7.88 6.47 -8.70
N LEU A 36 8.13 5.46 -7.88
CA LEU A 36 7.40 5.24 -6.64
C LEU A 36 7.57 6.40 -5.65
N ILE A 37 8.77 6.96 -5.57
CA ILE A 37 9.05 8.10 -4.70
C ILE A 37 8.48 9.40 -5.27
N ASN A 38 8.74 9.68 -6.54
CA ASN A 38 8.54 11.01 -7.11
C ASN A 38 7.13 11.27 -7.62
N HIS A 39 6.29 10.24 -7.85
CA HIS A 39 4.94 10.48 -8.35
C HIS A 39 3.97 9.35 -8.06
N PRO A 40 2.82 9.66 -7.49
CA PRO A 40 2.43 10.87 -6.74
C PRO A 40 2.65 10.72 -5.24
N GLN A 41 3.46 9.74 -4.79
CA GLN A 41 3.56 9.39 -3.37
C GLN A 41 4.13 10.54 -2.52
N ASN A 42 5.13 11.26 -3.01
CA ASN A 42 5.69 12.42 -2.31
C ASN A 42 4.67 13.54 -2.06
N ASP A 43 3.58 13.58 -2.82
CA ASP A 43 2.50 14.55 -2.62
C ASP A 43 1.57 14.15 -1.46
N TYR A 44 1.49 12.85 -1.14
CA TYR A 44 0.55 12.31 -0.18
C TYR A 44 1.18 11.88 1.16
N TRP A 45 2.44 11.50 1.15
CA TRP A 45 3.14 11.08 2.35
C TRP A 45 3.86 12.25 3.02
N HIS A 46 3.81 12.27 4.34
CA HIS A 46 4.55 13.24 5.15
C HIS A 46 6.05 12.88 5.19
N ASP A 47 6.94 13.87 5.23
CA ASP A 47 8.40 13.65 5.25
C ASP A 47 8.88 12.76 6.40
N LYS A 48 8.17 12.81 7.54
CA LYS A 48 8.44 11.98 8.72
C LYS A 48 7.49 10.79 8.83
N MET A 49 7.01 10.26 7.71
CA MET A 49 6.06 9.15 7.70
C MET A 49 6.64 7.90 8.35
N VAL A 50 5.76 7.09 8.92
CA VAL A 50 6.07 5.73 9.41
C VAL A 50 5.03 4.77 8.88
N TRP A 51 5.49 3.69 8.30
CA TRP A 51 4.66 2.58 7.86
C TRP A 51 4.89 1.38 8.77
N TYR A 52 3.81 0.83 9.33
CA TYR A 52 3.82 -0.33 10.21
C TYR A 52 3.20 -1.51 9.46
N GLY A 53 4.05 -2.34 8.89
CA GLY A 53 3.63 -3.54 8.18
C GLY A 53 3.41 -4.74 9.10
N PRO A 54 2.89 -5.83 8.55
CA PRO A 54 2.68 -7.06 9.29
C PRO A 54 3.99 -7.72 9.70
N SER A 55 3.89 -8.64 10.66
CA SER A 55 5.03 -9.45 11.12
C SER A 55 5.73 -10.13 9.94
N GLY A 56 7.04 -10.06 9.94
CA GLY A 56 7.90 -10.57 8.86
C GLY A 56 8.30 -9.51 7.83
N ILE A 57 7.50 -8.46 7.62
CA ILE A 57 7.86 -7.30 6.78
C ILE A 57 8.50 -6.22 7.67
N GLY A 58 7.83 -5.85 8.77
CA GLY A 58 8.36 -4.90 9.74
C GLY A 58 7.88 -3.47 9.54
N THR A 59 8.68 -2.52 10.01
CA THR A 59 8.36 -1.09 10.03
C THR A 59 9.34 -0.33 9.16
N ALA A 60 8.82 0.51 8.27
CA ALA A 60 9.62 1.41 7.46
C ALA A 60 9.44 2.87 7.91
N ARG A 61 10.51 3.64 7.85
CA ARG A 61 10.51 5.08 8.11
C ARG A 61 10.87 5.82 6.83
N THR A 62 10.27 6.96 6.63
CA THR A 62 10.34 7.77 5.41
C THR A 62 9.76 7.05 4.18
N LEU A 63 9.38 7.82 3.16
CA LEU A 63 8.87 7.26 1.91
C LEU A 63 9.92 6.39 1.22
N GLU A 64 11.18 6.78 1.25
CA GLU A 64 12.27 5.99 0.67
C GLU A 64 12.40 4.62 1.34
N GLY A 65 12.43 4.59 2.68
CA GLY A 65 12.47 3.32 3.43
C GLY A 65 11.24 2.45 3.15
N PHE A 66 10.06 3.03 3.05
CA PHE A 66 8.84 2.30 2.69
C PHE A 66 8.92 1.68 1.28
N VAL A 67 9.47 2.42 0.32
CA VAL A 67 9.68 1.90 -1.04
C VAL A 67 10.68 0.76 -1.04
N ASP A 68 11.83 0.92 -0.39
CA ASP A 68 12.91 -0.08 -0.38
C ASP A 68 12.53 -1.34 0.39
N ASP A 69 11.98 -1.19 1.59
CA ASP A 69 11.74 -2.31 2.51
C ASP A 69 10.44 -3.07 2.21
N HIS A 70 9.47 -2.42 1.58
CA HIS A 70 8.17 -3.02 1.31
C HIS A 70 7.74 -2.97 -0.16
N GLN A 71 7.63 -1.80 -0.77
CA GLN A 71 6.97 -1.71 -2.06
C GLN A 71 7.73 -2.41 -3.19
N LEU A 72 9.04 -2.27 -3.25
CA LEU A 72 9.85 -2.95 -4.27
C LEU A 72 9.84 -4.47 -4.12
N PRO A 73 10.16 -5.04 -2.94
CA PRO A 73 10.08 -6.50 -2.75
C PRO A 73 8.69 -7.06 -3.03
N PHE A 74 7.65 -6.40 -2.53
CA PHE A 74 6.26 -6.82 -2.75
C PHE A 74 5.88 -6.84 -4.23
N ARG A 75 6.25 -5.79 -4.97
CA ARG A 75 5.95 -5.67 -6.39
C ARG A 75 6.72 -6.66 -7.25
N LYS A 76 7.94 -7.03 -6.85
CA LYS A 76 8.72 -8.08 -7.52
C LYS A 76 8.10 -9.46 -7.32
N THR A 77 7.65 -9.75 -6.12
CA THR A 77 7.08 -11.04 -5.76
C THR A 77 5.68 -11.26 -6.32
N PHE A 78 4.81 -10.26 -6.18
CA PHE A 78 3.41 -10.35 -6.59
C PHE A 78 3.19 -9.61 -7.90
N LYS A 79 3.14 -10.38 -8.98
CA LYS A 79 2.95 -9.88 -10.34
C LYS A 79 1.48 -9.73 -10.68
N GLU A 80 1.19 -9.02 -11.78
CA GLU A 80 -0.16 -8.86 -12.33
C GLU A 80 -1.18 -8.39 -11.28
N ARG A 81 -0.74 -7.57 -10.33
CA ARG A 81 -1.63 -7.07 -9.27
C ARG A 81 -2.79 -6.32 -9.88
N ASN A 82 -3.96 -6.71 -9.45
CA ASN A 82 -5.18 -6.03 -9.76
C ASN A 82 -5.83 -5.54 -8.46
N TYR A 83 -5.79 -4.23 -8.26
CA TYR A 83 -6.58 -3.56 -7.23
C TYR A 83 -7.97 -3.35 -7.83
N TRP A 84 -8.81 -4.31 -7.62
CA TRP A 84 -10.09 -4.45 -8.28
C TRP A 84 -11.06 -3.29 -8.06
N LYS A 85 -12.13 -3.24 -8.89
CA LYS A 85 -13.33 -2.41 -8.66
C LYS A 85 -13.89 -2.50 -7.24
N LEU A 86 -13.57 -3.57 -6.53
CA LEU A 86 -13.93 -3.82 -5.15
C LEU A 86 -12.75 -3.75 -4.18
N GLY A 87 -11.56 -3.36 -4.64
CA GLY A 87 -10.31 -3.42 -3.87
C GLY A 87 -10.46 -3.01 -2.40
N HIS A 88 -10.33 -1.74 -2.11
CA HIS A 88 -10.64 -1.18 -0.81
C HIS A 88 -12.04 -0.54 -0.87
N TYR A 89 -13.08 -1.33 -0.69
CA TYR A 89 -14.46 -0.88 -0.78
C TYR A 89 -15.06 -0.37 0.53
N CYS A 90 -14.42 -0.65 1.65
CA CYS A 90 -14.79 -0.11 2.94
C CYS A 90 -13.90 1.09 3.25
N GLU A 91 -14.50 2.25 3.43
CA GLU A 91 -13.84 3.50 3.72
C GLU A 91 -14.49 4.16 4.93
N LEU A 92 -13.67 4.51 5.91
CA LEU A 92 -14.11 5.22 7.10
C LEU A 92 -13.17 6.39 7.35
N GLY A 93 -13.69 7.46 7.92
CA GLY A 93 -12.90 8.59 8.34
C GLY A 93 -13.44 9.19 9.63
N ASP A 94 -12.55 9.58 10.52
CA ASP A 94 -12.86 10.26 11.75
C ASP A 94 -11.71 11.20 12.17
N GLY A 95 -11.97 12.50 12.12
CA GLY A 95 -10.96 13.51 12.42
C GLY A 95 -9.71 13.39 11.55
N LYS A 96 -8.58 13.12 12.16
CA LYS A 96 -7.29 12.92 11.50
C LYS A 96 -7.04 11.46 11.09
N PHE A 97 -7.99 10.57 11.26
CA PHE A 97 -7.84 9.15 10.95
C PHE A 97 -8.71 8.74 9.78
N SER A 98 -8.19 7.85 8.96
CA SER A 98 -8.96 7.16 7.93
C SER A 98 -8.62 5.68 7.90
N LEU A 99 -9.56 4.90 7.39
CA LEU A 99 -9.42 3.48 7.17
C LEU A 99 -9.88 3.14 5.76
N THR A 100 -9.12 2.30 5.09
CA THR A 100 -9.65 1.57 3.94
C THR A 100 -9.42 0.09 4.09
N ALA A 101 -10.36 -0.71 3.64
CA ALA A 101 -10.27 -2.15 3.74
C ALA A 101 -10.97 -2.83 2.57
N GLY A 102 -10.54 -4.04 2.27
CA GLY A 102 -11.18 -4.87 1.28
C GLY A 102 -11.01 -6.35 1.59
N TRP A 103 -12.04 -7.10 1.34
CA TRP A 103 -12.01 -8.55 1.36
C TRP A 103 -11.72 -9.04 -0.06
N ASN A 104 -10.57 -9.69 -0.25
CA ASN A 104 -9.93 -9.88 -1.55
C ASN A 104 -9.53 -8.55 -2.20
N SER A 105 -8.89 -7.65 -1.45
CA SER A 105 -8.48 -6.35 -1.96
C SER A 105 -7.39 -6.43 -3.01
N ILE A 106 -6.51 -7.41 -2.93
CA ILE A 106 -5.43 -7.63 -3.89
C ILE A 106 -5.58 -8.99 -4.53
N HIS A 107 -5.59 -9.03 -5.85
CA HIS A 107 -5.44 -10.23 -6.65
C HIS A 107 -4.10 -10.15 -7.37
N ALA A 108 -3.30 -11.19 -7.31
CA ALA A 108 -1.97 -11.20 -7.89
C ALA A 108 -1.56 -12.60 -8.32
N THR A 109 -0.47 -12.68 -9.08
CA THR A 109 0.29 -13.91 -9.30
C THR A 109 1.48 -13.89 -8.35
N TYR A 110 1.55 -14.86 -7.44
CA TYR A 110 2.73 -15.12 -6.61
C TYR A 110 3.78 -15.75 -7.52
N GLY A 111 4.74 -14.93 -7.95
CA GLY A 111 5.64 -15.24 -9.06
C GLY A 111 6.66 -16.34 -8.76
N THR A 112 7.93 -16.04 -8.97
CA THR A 112 9.03 -17.03 -8.89
C THR A 112 9.94 -16.82 -7.69
N GLU A 113 9.86 -15.68 -7.03
CA GLU A 113 10.69 -15.36 -5.86
C GLU A 113 9.95 -15.71 -4.56
N ASP A 114 10.60 -16.51 -3.71
CA ASP A 114 10.08 -16.84 -2.38
C ASP A 114 9.97 -15.58 -1.53
N TRP A 115 8.95 -15.50 -0.71
CA TRP A 115 8.72 -14.35 0.16
C TRP A 115 8.28 -14.77 1.56
N LEU A 116 8.90 -14.18 2.58
CA LEU A 116 8.65 -14.48 3.99
C LEU A 116 8.70 -15.99 4.33
N GLY A 117 9.58 -16.74 3.66
CA GLY A 117 9.73 -18.17 3.84
C GLY A 117 8.71 -19.05 3.10
N TYR A 118 7.76 -18.47 2.40
CA TYR A 118 6.80 -19.20 1.58
C TYR A 118 7.31 -19.41 0.16
N LYS A 119 7.12 -20.61 -0.35
CA LYS A 119 7.55 -21.01 -1.70
C LYS A 119 6.64 -20.42 -2.77
N ALA A 120 7.24 -19.72 -3.70
CA ALA A 120 6.55 -19.27 -4.91
C ALA A 120 6.34 -20.43 -5.88
N LYS A 121 5.13 -20.54 -6.44
CA LYS A 121 4.74 -21.60 -7.40
C LYS A 121 4.01 -21.04 -8.61
N ASN A 122 4.16 -19.76 -8.87
CA ASN A 122 3.44 -19.05 -9.93
C ASN A 122 1.91 -19.20 -9.82
N GLN A 123 1.40 -19.28 -8.59
CA GLN A 123 -0.02 -19.45 -8.32
C GLN A 123 -0.74 -18.10 -8.22
N LYS A 124 -2.02 -18.11 -8.54
CA LYS A 124 -2.91 -16.98 -8.26
C LYS A 124 -3.19 -16.90 -6.76
N VAL A 125 -3.12 -15.71 -6.22
CA VAL A 125 -3.36 -15.42 -4.80
C VAL A 125 -4.28 -14.24 -4.64
N THR A 126 -4.99 -14.23 -3.51
CA THR A 126 -5.77 -13.07 -3.08
C THR A 126 -5.37 -12.69 -1.67
N MET A 127 -5.40 -11.40 -1.36
CA MET A 127 -5.07 -10.90 -0.03
C MET A 127 -6.19 -9.98 0.47
N ARG A 128 -6.42 -10.06 1.76
CA ARG A 128 -7.27 -9.11 2.47
C ARG A 128 -6.35 -8.06 3.06
N VAL A 129 -6.65 -6.80 2.80
CA VAL A 129 -5.85 -5.69 3.30
C VAL A 129 -6.75 -4.72 4.04
N MET A 130 -6.24 -4.22 5.14
CA MET A 130 -6.84 -3.16 5.91
C MET A 130 -5.77 -2.13 6.20
N ASP A 131 -6.01 -0.90 5.79
CA ASP A 131 -5.10 0.20 5.96
C ASP A 131 -5.69 1.24 6.90
N PHE A 132 -5.03 1.47 8.02
CA PHE A 132 -5.34 2.56 8.93
C PHE A 132 -4.34 3.69 8.72
N TYR A 133 -4.82 4.90 8.62
CA TYR A 133 -4.01 6.09 8.37
C TYR A 133 -4.23 7.15 9.43
N HIS A 134 -3.14 7.76 9.88
CA HIS A 134 -3.14 9.01 10.59
C HIS A 134 -2.62 10.11 9.65
N HIS A 135 -3.37 11.20 9.57
CA HIS A 135 -3.05 12.35 8.73
C HIS A 135 -2.59 13.52 9.59
N ASP A 136 -1.53 14.18 9.17
CA ASP A 136 -1.04 15.40 9.79
C ASP A 136 -0.62 16.38 8.68
N GLU A 137 -0.95 17.66 8.88
CA GLU A 137 -0.67 18.73 7.90
C GLU A 137 -1.15 18.40 6.48
N GLY A 138 -2.26 17.67 6.34
CA GLY A 138 -2.83 17.27 5.05
C GLY A 138 -2.11 16.11 4.36
N LYS A 139 -1.16 15.44 5.02
CA LYS A 139 -0.40 14.30 4.50
C LYS A 139 -0.53 13.07 5.41
N ILE A 140 -0.27 11.89 4.87
CA ILE A 140 -0.26 10.64 5.61
C ILE A 140 1.00 10.58 6.47
N ARG A 141 0.83 10.61 7.77
CA ARG A 141 1.91 10.61 8.76
C ARG A 141 2.26 9.21 9.24
N GLU A 142 1.25 8.37 9.41
CA GLU A 142 1.39 6.99 9.85
C GLU A 142 0.38 6.11 9.13
N ASN A 143 0.81 4.88 8.83
CA ASN A 143 -0.04 3.88 8.21
C ASN A 143 0.21 2.52 8.88
N TRP A 144 -0.84 1.90 9.40
CA TRP A 144 -0.82 0.54 9.96
C TRP A 144 -1.55 -0.39 9.02
N VAL A 145 -0.88 -1.47 8.59
CA VAL A 145 -1.36 -2.34 7.52
C VAL A 145 -1.40 -3.80 7.93
N PRO A 146 -2.49 -4.30 8.50
CA PRO A 146 -2.77 -5.72 8.52
C PRO A 146 -3.02 -6.25 7.10
N ILE A 147 -2.20 -7.21 6.69
CA ILE A 147 -2.36 -7.95 5.44
C ILE A 147 -2.47 -9.44 5.79
N ASP A 148 -3.46 -10.10 5.26
CA ASP A 148 -3.60 -11.55 5.38
C ASP A 148 -2.82 -12.20 4.24
N ILE A 149 -1.69 -12.79 4.60
CA ILE A 149 -0.72 -13.36 3.64
C ILE A 149 -0.76 -14.88 3.61
N VAL A 150 -1.44 -15.52 4.58
CA VAL A 150 -1.33 -16.96 4.87
C VAL A 150 -2.53 -17.76 4.37
N HIS A 151 -3.23 -17.30 3.39
CA HIS A 151 -4.35 -18.09 2.83
C HIS A 151 -4.11 -18.57 1.42
#